data_78a52022a68a56313e1c3b3e9c74d162
#
_entry.id   78a52022a68a56313e1c3b3e9c74d162
#
_cell.length_a   1.000
_cell.length_b   1.000
_cell.length_c   1.000
_cell.angle_alpha   90.00
_cell.angle_beta   90.00
_cell.angle_gamma   90.00
#
_symmetry.space_group_name_H-M   'P 1'
#
loop_
_entity.id
_entity.type
_entity.pdbx_description
1 polymer ?
#
loop_
_entity_poly.entity_id
_entity_poly.type
_entity_poly.pdbx_seq_one_letter_code
_entity_poly.pdbx_strand_id
1 'polypeptide(L)'
;MTEKNIIVALDDPLNYQGVLEVLDPKKCIIKIGSVIFNYHGRKILDEVSNHGFEIFFDIKFHDIPNTVSKSIESFKGYPIKLLTIHLSGGNSMIKSALVSSKIINAKCIGVSILTSLNEEESIEVYNQEIPKTVSSMFNLAKETDIDGVVCSPHELKLAGELLQDKIKITPGIRLSDSNSDDQSRVMNPKEAIDLGATYLVIGRPITSHKDKASAFEKIYQSIYEE
;
A
#
# COMPACT_ATOMS: atom_id res chain seq x y z
N MET A 1 -17.84 14.08 1.39
CA MET A 1 -17.49 12.65 1.59
C MET A 1 -16.16 12.65 2.30
N THR A 2 -16.07 12.05 3.48
CA THR A 2 -14.81 11.90 4.20
C THR A 2 -13.85 11.07 3.35
N GLU A 3 -12.70 11.61 3.01
CA GLU A 3 -11.68 10.87 2.26
C GLU A 3 -11.15 9.73 3.12
N LYS A 4 -11.12 8.51 2.58
CA LYS A 4 -10.56 7.33 3.27
C LYS A 4 -9.05 7.30 3.08
N ASN A 5 -8.29 8.06 3.89
CA ASN A 5 -6.83 8.10 3.77
C ASN A 5 -6.12 6.97 4.55
N ILE A 6 -6.85 6.17 5.35
CA ILE A 6 -6.28 5.08 6.14
C ILE A 6 -6.50 3.74 5.46
N ILE A 7 -5.41 3.00 5.33
CA ILE A 7 -5.39 1.59 4.91
C ILE A 7 -4.95 0.76 6.10
N VAL A 8 -5.80 -0.13 6.59
CA VAL A 8 -5.46 -1.03 7.69
C VAL A 8 -4.89 -2.34 7.15
N ALA A 9 -3.67 -2.68 7.56
CA ALA A 9 -2.97 -3.87 7.08
C ALA A 9 -3.33 -5.10 7.93
N LEU A 10 -3.92 -6.12 7.30
CA LEU A 10 -4.12 -7.44 7.91
C LEU A 10 -2.90 -8.30 7.60
N ASP A 11 -2.00 -8.43 8.58
CA ASP A 11 -0.76 -9.20 8.41
C ASP A 11 -0.74 -10.47 9.29
N ASP A 12 -1.68 -10.63 10.24
CA ASP A 12 -1.85 -11.83 11.06
C ASP A 12 -2.99 -12.70 10.50
N PRO A 13 -2.68 -13.87 9.90
CA PRO A 13 -3.70 -14.72 9.29
C PRO A 13 -4.60 -15.45 10.31
N LEU A 14 -4.26 -15.43 11.59
CA LEU A 14 -5.01 -16.14 12.63
C LEU A 14 -5.91 -15.21 13.45
N ASN A 15 -5.62 -13.90 13.51
CA ASN A 15 -6.27 -12.95 14.42
C ASN A 15 -6.80 -11.69 13.73
N TYR A 16 -7.28 -11.78 12.48
CA TYR A 16 -7.75 -10.63 11.71
C TYR A 16 -9.26 -10.35 11.84
N GLN A 17 -10.10 -11.36 12.18
CA GLN A 17 -11.57 -11.23 12.18
C GLN A 17 -12.03 -10.08 13.07
N GLY A 18 -11.50 -10.01 14.30
CA GLY A 18 -11.86 -8.93 15.23
C GLY A 18 -11.48 -7.52 14.76
N VAL A 19 -10.64 -7.39 13.70
CA VAL A 19 -10.39 -6.11 13.02
C VAL A 19 -11.57 -5.74 12.12
N LEU A 20 -12.05 -6.70 11.33
CA LEU A 20 -13.17 -6.48 10.39
C LEU A 20 -14.49 -6.19 11.11
N GLU A 21 -14.69 -6.79 12.31
CA GLU A 21 -15.91 -6.63 13.12
C GLU A 21 -16.03 -5.23 13.74
N VAL A 22 -14.90 -4.56 14.05
CA VAL A 22 -14.93 -3.31 14.83
C VAL A 22 -14.65 -2.06 13.99
N LEU A 23 -14.11 -2.19 12.78
CA LEU A 23 -13.80 -1.05 11.92
C LEU A 23 -14.98 -0.67 11.01
N ASP A 24 -15.12 0.62 10.72
CA ASP A 24 -16.11 1.14 9.79
C ASP A 24 -15.56 1.12 8.34
N PRO A 25 -16.21 0.36 7.41
CA PRO A 25 -15.79 0.32 6.02
C PRO A 25 -15.93 1.67 5.29
N LYS A 26 -16.61 2.65 5.87
CA LYS A 26 -16.67 4.03 5.33
C LYS A 26 -15.43 4.86 5.69
N LYS A 27 -14.66 4.46 6.71
CA LYS A 27 -13.52 5.21 7.22
C LYS A 27 -12.17 4.68 6.73
N CYS A 28 -12.08 3.43 6.29
CA CYS A 28 -10.80 2.83 5.89
C CYS A 28 -10.94 1.81 4.75
N ILE A 29 -9.78 1.45 4.20
CA ILE A 29 -9.56 0.38 3.22
C ILE A 29 -8.81 -0.74 3.94
N ILE A 30 -9.03 -1.99 3.58
CA ILE A 30 -8.28 -3.14 4.13
C ILE A 30 -7.18 -3.57 3.15
N LYS A 31 -5.94 -3.63 3.65
CA LYS A 31 -4.82 -4.21 2.90
C LYS A 31 -4.75 -5.71 3.12
N ILE A 32 -4.79 -6.45 2.03
CA ILE A 32 -4.54 -7.89 1.97
C ILE A 32 -3.16 -8.07 1.33
N GLY A 33 -2.17 -8.44 2.15
CA GLY A 33 -0.80 -8.72 1.72
C GLY A 33 -0.56 -10.21 1.44
N SER A 34 0.66 -10.54 1.01
CA SER A 34 1.05 -11.90 0.60
C SER A 34 0.84 -12.94 1.71
N VAL A 35 1.15 -12.61 2.97
CA VAL A 35 1.03 -13.57 4.09
C VAL A 35 -0.40 -14.08 4.22
N ILE A 36 -1.34 -13.17 4.43
CA ILE A 36 -2.74 -13.55 4.66
C ILE A 36 -3.39 -14.13 3.41
N PHE A 37 -3.03 -13.62 2.22
CA PHE A 37 -3.53 -14.17 0.96
C PHE A 37 -3.03 -15.58 0.69
N ASN A 38 -1.75 -15.87 0.93
CA ASN A 38 -1.20 -17.22 0.76
C ASN A 38 -1.78 -18.21 1.77
N TYR A 39 -2.16 -17.75 2.96
CA TYR A 39 -2.76 -18.59 3.99
C TYR A 39 -4.23 -18.95 3.67
N HIS A 40 -5.04 -17.99 3.24
CA HIS A 40 -6.50 -18.16 3.05
C HIS A 40 -6.95 -18.24 1.59
N GLY A 41 -6.08 -17.90 0.64
CA GLY A 41 -6.45 -17.81 -0.77
C GLY A 41 -7.52 -16.74 -1.02
N ARG A 42 -8.42 -16.99 -1.95
CA ARG A 42 -9.51 -16.05 -2.30
C ARG A 42 -10.55 -15.88 -1.19
N LYS A 43 -10.62 -16.81 -0.25
CA LYS A 43 -11.58 -16.75 0.86
C LYS A 43 -11.44 -15.47 1.69
N ILE A 44 -10.22 -14.95 1.86
CA ILE A 44 -10.02 -13.67 2.56
C ILE A 44 -10.60 -12.47 1.80
N LEU A 45 -10.58 -12.51 0.47
CA LEU A 45 -11.20 -11.47 -0.36
C LEU A 45 -12.72 -11.48 -0.19
N ASP A 46 -13.33 -12.67 -0.20
CA ASP A 46 -14.77 -12.85 0.03
C ASP A 46 -15.16 -12.31 1.41
N GLU A 47 -14.40 -12.65 2.44
CA GLU A 47 -14.68 -12.24 3.82
C GLU A 47 -14.60 -10.72 4.01
N VAL A 48 -13.53 -10.08 3.53
CA VAL A 48 -13.36 -8.62 3.59
C VAL A 48 -14.46 -7.90 2.79
N SER A 49 -14.82 -8.45 1.62
CA SER A 49 -15.89 -7.92 0.77
C SER A 49 -17.26 -8.00 1.46
N ASN A 50 -17.55 -9.12 2.13
CA ASN A 50 -18.82 -9.33 2.84
C ASN A 50 -18.99 -8.37 4.02
N HIS A 51 -17.89 -7.88 4.62
CA HIS A 51 -17.91 -6.81 5.63
C HIS A 51 -18.03 -5.40 5.00
N GLY A 52 -18.12 -5.29 3.68
CA GLY A 52 -18.32 -4.03 2.97
C GLY A 52 -17.07 -3.19 2.74
N PHE A 53 -15.87 -3.72 2.99
CA PHE A 53 -14.63 -3.00 2.79
C PHE A 53 -14.17 -3.00 1.34
N GLU A 54 -13.58 -1.89 0.90
CA GLU A 54 -12.71 -1.83 -0.27
C GLU A 54 -11.36 -2.47 0.06
N ILE A 55 -10.71 -3.06 -0.94
CA ILE A 55 -9.47 -3.84 -0.78
C ILE A 55 -8.29 -3.11 -1.42
N PHE A 56 -7.20 -2.98 -0.68
CA PHE A 56 -5.86 -2.77 -1.23
C PHE A 56 -5.15 -4.13 -1.32
N PHE A 57 -5.03 -4.65 -2.54
CA PHE A 57 -4.44 -5.97 -2.81
C PHE A 57 -2.94 -5.84 -3.00
N ASP A 58 -2.18 -6.07 -1.93
CA ASP A 58 -0.74 -5.78 -1.83
C ASP A 58 0.11 -7.05 -1.93
N ILE A 59 0.00 -7.77 -3.05
CA ILE A 59 0.79 -8.98 -3.33
C ILE A 59 1.98 -8.74 -4.25
N LYS A 60 2.16 -7.51 -4.71
CA LYS A 60 3.30 -7.04 -5.51
C LYS A 60 3.57 -7.91 -6.75
N PHE A 61 2.61 -7.93 -7.68
CA PHE A 61 2.75 -8.68 -8.92
C PHE A 61 4.07 -8.37 -9.63
N HIS A 62 4.81 -9.41 -9.97
CA HIS A 62 6.09 -9.30 -10.65
C HIS A 62 6.35 -10.58 -11.46
N ASP A 63 6.08 -10.53 -12.76
CA ASP A 63 6.22 -11.64 -13.69
C ASP A 63 6.23 -11.08 -15.13
N ILE A 64 6.32 -11.95 -16.15
CA ILE A 64 6.19 -11.51 -17.53
C ILE A 64 4.83 -10.85 -17.78
N PRO A 65 4.71 -9.90 -18.76
CA PRO A 65 3.52 -9.07 -18.95
C PRO A 65 2.20 -9.85 -19.05
N ASN A 66 2.17 -10.95 -19.81
CA ASN A 66 0.97 -11.76 -19.99
C ASN A 66 0.52 -12.48 -18.70
N THR A 67 1.46 -12.94 -17.88
CA THR A 67 1.15 -13.57 -16.59
C THR A 67 0.56 -12.56 -15.61
N VAL A 68 1.17 -11.37 -15.50
CA VAL A 68 0.65 -10.28 -14.65
C VAL A 68 -0.75 -9.86 -15.09
N SER A 69 -0.96 -9.67 -16.40
CA SER A 69 -2.25 -9.32 -16.98
C SER A 69 -3.35 -10.32 -16.57
N LYS A 70 -3.16 -11.60 -16.89
CA LYS A 70 -4.13 -12.66 -16.56
C LYS A 70 -4.34 -12.83 -15.05
N SER A 71 -3.29 -12.67 -14.25
CA SER A 71 -3.39 -12.74 -12.80
C SER A 71 -4.28 -11.63 -12.26
N ILE A 72 -4.11 -10.39 -12.70
CA ILE A 72 -4.94 -9.25 -12.29
C ILE A 72 -6.40 -9.47 -12.72
N GLU A 73 -6.64 -9.82 -13.97
CA GLU A 73 -7.99 -10.04 -14.52
C GLU A 73 -8.76 -11.15 -13.79
N SER A 74 -8.04 -12.14 -13.24
CA SER A 74 -8.65 -13.23 -12.47
C SER A 74 -9.37 -12.76 -11.21
N PHE A 75 -9.13 -11.52 -10.77
CA PHE A 75 -9.78 -10.91 -9.59
C PHE A 75 -10.98 -10.03 -9.95
N LYS A 76 -11.47 -10.09 -11.18
CA LYS A 76 -12.68 -9.36 -11.59
C LYS A 76 -13.88 -9.75 -10.72
N GLY A 77 -14.58 -8.73 -10.22
CA GLY A 77 -15.75 -8.91 -9.35
C GLY A 77 -15.48 -8.65 -7.87
N TYR A 78 -14.21 -8.63 -7.44
CA TYR A 78 -13.86 -8.20 -6.09
C TYR A 78 -13.76 -6.66 -6.00
N PRO A 79 -14.07 -6.05 -4.84
CA PRO A 79 -13.99 -4.60 -4.62
C PRO A 79 -12.54 -4.16 -4.39
N ILE A 80 -11.63 -4.56 -5.32
CA ILE A 80 -10.22 -4.15 -5.27
C ILE A 80 -10.13 -2.72 -5.79
N LYS A 81 -9.82 -1.79 -4.88
CA LYS A 81 -9.61 -0.38 -5.20
C LYS A 81 -8.20 -0.10 -5.66
N LEU A 82 -7.22 -0.75 -5.03
CA LEU A 82 -5.79 -0.56 -5.25
C LEU A 82 -5.12 -1.93 -5.36
N LEU A 83 -4.15 -2.08 -6.26
CA LEU A 83 -3.28 -3.25 -6.31
C LEU A 83 -1.83 -2.85 -6.55
N THR A 84 -0.88 -3.68 -6.11
CA THR A 84 0.54 -3.39 -6.27
C THR A 84 1.21 -4.25 -7.34
N ILE A 85 2.14 -3.62 -8.06
CA ILE A 85 3.10 -4.27 -8.95
C ILE A 85 4.52 -3.78 -8.61
N HIS A 86 5.55 -4.53 -8.95
CA HIS A 86 6.92 -4.02 -8.91
C HIS A 86 7.25 -3.19 -10.15
N LEU A 87 7.82 -1.98 -9.99
CA LEU A 87 8.28 -1.14 -11.10
C LEU A 87 9.48 -1.77 -11.82
N SER A 88 10.29 -2.56 -11.11
CA SER A 88 11.40 -3.34 -11.67
C SER A 88 11.00 -4.36 -12.75
N GLY A 89 9.70 -4.66 -12.90
CA GLY A 89 9.18 -5.47 -14.02
C GLY A 89 9.27 -4.79 -15.38
N GLY A 90 9.59 -3.50 -15.43
CA GLY A 90 9.82 -2.74 -16.65
C GLY A 90 8.55 -2.28 -17.37
N ASN A 91 8.74 -1.42 -18.37
CA ASN A 91 7.69 -0.70 -19.07
C ASN A 91 6.57 -1.62 -19.61
N SER A 92 6.94 -2.75 -20.25
CA SER A 92 5.96 -3.66 -20.86
C SER A 92 5.06 -4.33 -19.82
N MET A 93 5.62 -4.76 -18.68
CA MET A 93 4.84 -5.35 -17.59
C MET A 93 3.91 -4.30 -16.95
N ILE A 94 4.41 -3.10 -16.68
CA ILE A 94 3.62 -2.01 -16.11
C ILE A 94 2.44 -1.66 -17.01
N LYS A 95 2.65 -1.51 -18.32
CA LYS A 95 1.57 -1.22 -19.27
C LYS A 95 0.52 -2.32 -19.33
N SER A 96 0.93 -3.59 -19.32
CA SER A 96 0.00 -4.72 -19.25
C SER A 96 -0.82 -4.72 -17.97
N ALA A 97 -0.18 -4.46 -16.83
CA ALA A 97 -0.85 -4.35 -15.54
C ALA A 97 -1.87 -3.21 -15.50
N LEU A 98 -1.52 -2.04 -16.07
CA LEU A 98 -2.44 -0.90 -16.16
C LEU A 98 -3.71 -1.20 -16.96
N VAL A 99 -3.58 -1.90 -18.09
CA VAL A 99 -4.74 -2.31 -18.91
C VAL A 99 -5.65 -3.23 -18.09
N SER A 100 -5.09 -4.26 -17.47
CA SER A 100 -5.85 -5.24 -16.69
C SER A 100 -6.45 -4.66 -15.40
N SER A 101 -5.75 -3.74 -14.75
CA SER A 101 -6.28 -3.02 -13.59
C SER A 101 -7.53 -2.21 -13.93
N LYS A 102 -7.56 -1.57 -15.10
CA LYS A 102 -8.76 -0.86 -15.59
C LYS A 102 -9.94 -1.81 -15.84
N ILE A 103 -9.69 -3.03 -16.34
CA ILE A 103 -10.73 -4.05 -16.55
C ILE A 103 -11.43 -4.45 -15.26
N ILE A 104 -10.70 -4.46 -14.15
CA ILE A 104 -11.26 -4.80 -12.82
C ILE A 104 -11.63 -3.55 -11.99
N ASN A 105 -11.55 -2.34 -12.56
CA ASN A 105 -11.80 -1.05 -11.90
C ASN A 105 -10.87 -0.76 -10.72
N ALA A 106 -9.64 -1.27 -10.72
CA ALA A 106 -8.63 -1.01 -9.71
C ALA A 106 -7.60 0.02 -10.18
N LYS A 107 -6.97 0.72 -9.24
CA LYS A 107 -5.80 1.56 -9.47
C LYS A 107 -4.52 0.74 -9.33
N CYS A 108 -3.63 0.88 -10.30
CA CYS A 108 -2.34 0.19 -10.33
C CYS A 108 -1.27 1.02 -9.63
N ILE A 109 -0.65 0.46 -8.59
CA ILE A 109 0.32 1.13 -7.72
C ILE A 109 1.69 0.47 -7.86
N GLY A 110 2.69 1.25 -8.25
CA GLY A 110 4.06 0.80 -8.43
C GLY A 110 4.85 0.77 -7.13
N VAL A 111 5.48 -0.36 -6.82
CA VAL A 111 6.46 -0.47 -5.74
C VAL A 111 7.84 -0.22 -6.34
N SER A 112 8.58 0.76 -5.79
CA SER A 112 9.93 1.10 -6.24
C SER A 112 10.93 0.04 -5.80
N ILE A 113 11.37 0.14 -4.55
CA ILE A 113 12.21 -0.84 -3.87
C ILE A 113 11.54 -1.27 -2.57
N LEU A 114 11.95 -2.40 -2.03
CA LEU A 114 11.47 -2.81 -0.71
C LEU A 114 12.05 -1.89 0.36
N THR A 115 11.21 -1.40 1.26
CA THR A 115 11.62 -0.49 2.35
C THR A 115 12.56 -1.13 3.38
N SER A 116 12.73 -2.45 3.32
CA SER A 116 13.68 -3.22 4.13
C SER A 116 15.11 -3.22 3.60
N LEU A 117 15.32 -2.87 2.31
CA LEU A 117 16.67 -2.84 1.72
C LEU A 117 17.52 -1.72 2.33
N ASN A 118 18.75 -2.06 2.66
CA ASN A 118 19.80 -1.11 2.98
C ASN A 118 20.61 -0.71 1.73
N GLU A 119 21.58 0.21 1.89
CA GLU A 119 22.38 0.70 0.76
C GLU A 119 23.21 -0.40 0.07
N GLU A 120 23.79 -1.34 0.84
CA GLU A 120 24.59 -2.44 0.30
C GLU A 120 23.73 -3.37 -0.55
N GLU A 121 22.57 -3.77 -0.05
CA GLU A 121 21.60 -4.59 -0.78
C GLU A 121 21.04 -3.89 -2.02
N SER A 122 20.84 -2.57 -1.98
CA SER A 122 20.42 -1.79 -3.15
C SER A 122 21.49 -1.81 -4.23
N ILE A 123 22.76 -1.65 -3.85
CA ILE A 123 23.89 -1.71 -4.80
C ILE A 123 24.02 -3.14 -5.38
N GLU A 124 23.87 -4.16 -4.54
CA GLU A 124 23.94 -5.56 -4.97
C GLU A 124 22.84 -5.92 -6.01
N VAL A 125 21.60 -5.50 -5.76
CA VAL A 125 20.44 -5.85 -6.59
C VAL A 125 20.29 -4.93 -7.80
N TYR A 126 20.48 -3.62 -7.63
CA TYR A 126 20.19 -2.59 -8.64
C TYR A 126 21.43 -1.91 -9.20
N ASN A 127 22.62 -2.21 -8.67
CA ASN A 127 23.89 -1.54 -8.99
C ASN A 127 23.82 0.01 -8.80
N GLN A 128 22.99 0.44 -7.84
CA GLN A 128 22.75 1.86 -7.52
C GLN A 128 22.41 2.04 -6.04
N GLU A 129 22.76 3.20 -5.50
CA GLU A 129 22.32 3.65 -4.18
C GLU A 129 20.79 3.86 -4.13
N ILE A 130 20.19 3.73 -2.95
CA ILE A 130 18.73 3.86 -2.74
C ILE A 130 18.15 5.13 -3.37
N PRO A 131 18.68 6.35 -3.15
CA PRO A 131 18.08 7.56 -3.72
C PRO A 131 18.05 7.58 -5.25
N LYS A 132 19.11 7.08 -5.89
CA LYS A 132 19.19 6.98 -7.36
C LYS A 132 18.23 5.93 -7.90
N THR A 133 18.16 4.78 -7.25
CA THR A 133 17.25 3.69 -7.62
C THR A 133 15.80 4.16 -7.53
N VAL A 134 15.40 4.77 -6.41
CA VAL A 134 14.04 5.30 -6.22
C VAL A 134 13.72 6.38 -7.27
N SER A 135 14.64 7.33 -7.51
CA SER A 135 14.45 8.35 -8.55
C SER A 135 14.25 7.75 -9.94
N SER A 136 15.05 6.75 -10.32
CA SER A 136 14.91 6.05 -11.59
C SER A 136 13.56 5.33 -11.71
N MET A 137 13.11 4.66 -10.63
CA MET A 137 11.82 3.99 -10.57
C MET A 137 10.64 4.98 -10.63
N PHE A 138 10.74 6.16 -9.99
CA PHE A 138 9.70 7.18 -10.08
C PHE A 138 9.64 7.83 -11.47
N ASN A 139 10.76 8.00 -12.14
CA ASN A 139 10.77 8.42 -13.55
C ASN A 139 10.08 7.39 -14.45
N LEU A 140 10.36 6.10 -14.26
CA LEU A 140 9.65 5.02 -14.97
C LEU A 140 8.14 5.03 -14.67
N ALA A 141 7.75 5.27 -13.42
CA ALA A 141 6.36 5.44 -13.02
C ALA A 141 5.69 6.61 -13.74
N LYS A 142 6.39 7.74 -13.86
CA LYS A 142 5.93 8.92 -14.61
C LYS A 142 5.78 8.62 -16.11
N GLU A 143 6.77 8.01 -16.72
CA GLU A 143 6.77 7.66 -18.15
C GLU A 143 5.67 6.65 -18.54
N THR A 144 5.35 5.72 -17.65
CA THR A 144 4.29 4.73 -17.86
C THR A 144 2.90 5.23 -17.51
N ASP A 145 2.79 6.41 -16.94
CA ASP A 145 1.55 7.02 -16.45
C ASP A 145 0.78 6.13 -15.45
N ILE A 146 1.53 5.43 -14.57
CA ILE A 146 0.92 4.58 -13.54
C ILE A 146 0.06 5.41 -12.57
N ASP A 147 -0.98 4.79 -11.96
CA ASP A 147 -1.91 5.52 -11.10
C ASP A 147 -1.27 6.04 -9.80
N GLY A 148 -0.22 5.39 -9.30
CA GLY A 148 0.46 5.82 -8.08
C GLY A 148 1.66 4.96 -7.73
N VAL A 149 2.27 5.28 -6.59
CA VAL A 149 3.43 4.56 -6.05
C VAL A 149 3.31 4.28 -4.56
N VAL A 150 3.96 3.20 -4.12
CA VAL A 150 4.30 3.01 -2.70
C VAL A 150 5.64 3.70 -2.46
N CYS A 151 5.70 4.59 -1.49
CA CYS A 151 6.91 5.31 -1.11
C CYS A 151 7.04 5.39 0.42
N SER A 152 8.27 5.30 0.91
CA SER A 152 8.55 5.53 2.33
C SER A 152 8.29 6.99 2.71
N PRO A 153 8.13 7.31 4.00
CA PRO A 153 8.01 8.71 4.46
C PRO A 153 9.13 9.63 3.94
N HIS A 154 10.35 9.13 3.87
CA HIS A 154 11.51 9.90 3.40
C HIS A 154 11.50 10.20 1.90
N GLU A 155 10.75 9.43 1.11
CA GLU A 155 10.64 9.56 -0.34
C GLU A 155 9.47 10.45 -0.77
N LEU A 156 8.57 10.85 0.18
CA LEU A 156 7.38 11.66 -0.14
C LEU A 156 7.70 12.96 -0.85
N LYS A 157 8.76 13.66 -0.43
CA LYS A 157 9.18 14.89 -1.07
C LYS A 157 9.55 14.66 -2.54
N LEU A 158 10.37 13.64 -2.83
CA LEU A 158 10.76 13.28 -4.19
C LEU A 158 9.55 12.81 -5.02
N ALA A 159 8.66 12.01 -4.40
CA ALA A 159 7.41 11.60 -5.05
C ALA A 159 6.51 12.80 -5.34
N GLY A 160 6.45 13.80 -4.47
CA GLY A 160 5.73 15.07 -4.69
C GLY A 160 6.28 15.86 -5.87
N GLU A 161 7.60 15.92 -6.04
CA GLU A 161 8.25 16.62 -7.14
C GLU A 161 8.06 15.92 -8.50
N LEU A 162 8.21 14.60 -8.55
CA LEU A 162 8.20 13.84 -9.81
C LEU A 162 6.79 13.36 -10.21
N LEU A 163 5.90 13.13 -9.24
CA LEU A 163 4.61 12.44 -9.38
C LEU A 163 3.47 13.23 -8.70
N GLN A 164 3.35 14.53 -9.00
CA GLN A 164 2.45 15.47 -8.31
C GLN A 164 1.01 14.94 -8.20
N ASP A 165 0.42 14.54 -9.32
CA ASP A 165 -0.99 14.12 -9.43
C ASP A 165 -1.20 12.62 -9.20
N LYS A 166 -0.17 11.88 -8.75
CA LYS A 166 -0.24 10.45 -8.55
C LYS A 166 -0.54 10.09 -7.11
N ILE A 167 -1.20 8.95 -6.92
CA ILE A 167 -1.46 8.37 -5.60
C ILE A 167 -0.12 8.02 -4.93
N LYS A 168 0.03 8.43 -3.66
CA LYS A 168 1.19 8.13 -2.82
C LYS A 168 0.72 7.32 -1.63
N ILE A 169 1.11 6.03 -1.57
CA ILE A 169 0.77 5.13 -0.47
C ILE A 169 1.99 5.00 0.44
N THR A 170 1.86 5.37 1.70
CA THR A 170 3.00 5.47 2.63
C THR A 170 2.82 4.48 3.79
N PRO A 171 3.64 3.43 3.86
CA PRO A 171 3.77 2.56 5.03
C PRO A 171 4.67 3.19 6.10
N GLY A 172 4.79 2.53 7.27
CA GLY A 172 5.70 2.99 8.32
C GLY A 172 5.15 4.15 9.16
N ILE A 173 3.85 4.25 9.27
CA ILE A 173 3.17 5.30 10.03
C ILE A 173 2.94 4.86 11.47
N ARG A 174 3.27 5.74 12.45
CA ARG A 174 3.12 5.53 13.89
C ARG A 174 2.68 6.82 14.58
N LEU A 175 1.94 6.69 15.68
CA LEU A 175 1.78 7.80 16.62
C LEU A 175 3.07 7.97 17.44
N SER A 176 3.35 9.19 17.88
CA SER A 176 4.59 9.58 18.59
C SER A 176 4.88 8.76 19.85
N ASP A 177 3.85 8.19 20.47
CA ASP A 177 3.93 7.47 21.74
C ASP A 177 4.15 5.94 21.57
N SER A 178 4.36 5.45 20.37
CA SER A 178 4.52 4.02 20.10
C SER A 178 5.99 3.60 20.00
N ASN A 179 6.36 2.47 20.64
CA ASN A 179 7.69 1.88 20.54
C ASN A 179 8.06 1.54 19.09
N SER A 180 9.31 1.83 18.69
CA SER A 180 9.86 1.51 17.39
C SER A 180 10.20 0.02 17.31
N ASP A 181 9.29 -0.77 16.72
CA ASP A 181 9.60 -2.12 16.25
C ASP A 181 10.23 -2.04 14.83
N ASP A 182 10.73 -3.14 14.29
CA ASP A 182 11.32 -3.45 12.97
C ASP A 182 11.38 -2.39 11.84
N GLN A 183 10.79 -1.21 11.98
CA GLN A 183 10.82 -0.15 10.98
C GLN A 183 11.64 1.05 11.48
N SER A 184 12.81 1.22 10.89
CA SER A 184 13.72 2.34 11.16
C SER A 184 13.26 3.69 10.60
N ARG A 185 12.14 3.73 9.87
CA ARG A 185 11.64 4.91 9.11
C ARG A 185 10.17 5.15 9.45
N VAL A 186 9.91 5.77 10.60
CA VAL A 186 8.55 6.07 11.07
C VAL A 186 8.23 7.56 10.96
N MET A 187 6.96 7.89 10.73
CA MET A 187 6.45 9.26 10.65
C MET A 187 5.06 9.35 11.28
N ASN A 188 4.70 10.52 11.79
CA ASN A 188 3.37 10.81 12.32
C ASN A 188 2.34 10.84 11.16
N PRO A 189 1.07 10.39 11.38
CA PRO A 189 0.04 10.38 10.34
C PRO A 189 -0.23 11.75 9.71
N LYS A 190 -0.41 12.80 10.51
CA LYS A 190 -0.68 14.16 10.00
C LYS A 190 0.51 14.68 9.17
N GLU A 191 1.71 14.50 9.65
CA GLU A 191 2.95 14.91 8.97
C GLU A 191 3.08 14.25 7.59
N ALA A 192 2.76 12.96 7.48
CA ALA A 192 2.80 12.25 6.20
C ALA A 192 1.74 12.78 5.21
N ILE A 193 0.53 13.09 5.68
CA ILE A 193 -0.51 13.73 4.86
C ILE A 193 -0.08 15.13 4.40
N ASP A 194 0.46 15.93 5.29
CA ASP A 194 0.95 17.29 4.98
C ASP A 194 2.09 17.27 3.96
N LEU A 195 2.89 16.20 3.94
CA LEU A 195 3.93 15.94 2.92
C LEU A 195 3.37 15.35 1.62
N GLY A 196 2.07 15.15 1.51
CA GLY A 196 1.39 14.74 0.29
C GLY A 196 1.11 13.25 0.16
N ALA A 197 1.18 12.46 1.24
CA ALA A 197 0.67 11.09 1.21
C ALA A 197 -0.84 11.08 0.94
N THR A 198 -1.28 10.25 0.00
CA THR A 198 -2.70 10.05 -0.29
C THR A 198 -3.31 9.02 0.65
N TYR A 199 -2.57 7.96 0.93
CA TYR A 199 -2.97 6.88 1.81
C TYR A 199 -1.84 6.51 2.78
N LEU A 200 -2.23 6.23 4.02
CA LEU A 200 -1.36 5.77 5.10
C LEU A 200 -1.61 4.29 5.38
N VAL A 201 -0.58 3.45 5.29
CA VAL A 201 -0.71 2.02 5.65
C VAL A 201 -0.31 1.80 7.09
N ILE A 202 -1.26 1.33 7.89
CA ILE A 202 -1.12 1.14 9.33
C ILE A 202 -1.54 -0.29 9.69
N GLY A 203 -0.64 -1.04 10.28
CA GLY A 203 -0.87 -2.43 10.72
C GLY A 203 -0.92 -2.54 12.24
N ARG A 204 0.14 -3.05 12.85
CA ARG A 204 0.26 -3.37 14.29
C ARG A 204 -0.25 -2.31 15.27
N PRO A 205 -0.09 -1.00 15.06
CA PRO A 205 -0.68 0.01 15.94
C PRO A 205 -2.18 -0.12 16.14
N ILE A 206 -2.89 -0.68 15.15
CA ILE A 206 -4.32 -0.95 15.20
C ILE A 206 -4.58 -2.44 15.47
N THR A 207 -3.99 -3.31 14.67
CA THR A 207 -4.35 -4.74 14.62
C THR A 207 -3.91 -5.51 15.86
N SER A 208 -2.81 -5.10 16.50
CA SER A 208 -2.30 -5.72 17.74
C SER A 208 -2.77 -5.01 19.01
N HIS A 209 -3.51 -3.90 18.92
CA HIS A 209 -4.03 -3.18 20.08
C HIS A 209 -5.18 -3.95 20.73
N LYS A 210 -5.28 -3.92 22.07
CA LYS A 210 -6.36 -4.57 22.82
C LYS A 210 -7.73 -4.04 22.42
N ASP A 211 -7.85 -2.73 22.31
CA ASP A 211 -9.04 -2.02 21.82
C ASP A 211 -8.70 -1.44 20.44
N LYS A 212 -8.99 -2.21 19.39
CA LYS A 212 -8.67 -1.87 18.00
C LYS A 212 -9.49 -0.67 17.51
N ALA A 213 -10.74 -0.57 17.95
CA ALA A 213 -11.63 0.54 17.59
C ALA A 213 -11.09 1.87 18.15
N SER A 214 -10.72 1.91 19.42
CA SER A 214 -10.11 3.09 20.06
C SER A 214 -8.77 3.47 19.43
N ALA A 215 -7.94 2.48 19.11
CA ALA A 215 -6.65 2.73 18.45
C ALA A 215 -6.83 3.32 17.03
N PHE A 216 -7.78 2.78 16.27
CA PHE A 216 -8.13 3.31 14.96
C PHE A 216 -8.66 4.75 15.05
N GLU A 217 -9.59 5.02 15.97
CA GLU A 217 -10.21 6.33 16.13
C GLU A 217 -9.19 7.41 16.51
N LYS A 218 -8.25 7.10 17.43
CA LYS A 218 -7.15 8.02 17.77
C LYS A 218 -6.30 8.41 16.57
N ILE A 219 -5.98 7.44 15.72
CA ILE A 219 -5.21 7.68 14.47
C ILE A 219 -6.05 8.50 13.50
N TYR A 220 -7.33 8.16 13.35
CA TYR A 220 -8.26 8.89 12.49
C TYR A 220 -8.38 10.35 12.91
N GLN A 221 -8.60 10.61 14.19
CA GLN A 221 -8.67 11.96 14.76
C GLN A 221 -7.36 12.75 14.56
N SER A 222 -6.20 12.11 14.72
CA SER A 222 -4.90 12.78 14.51
C SER A 222 -4.67 13.30 13.08
N ILE A 223 -5.48 12.83 12.11
CA ILE A 223 -5.40 13.27 10.71
C ILE A 223 -6.42 14.41 10.43
N TYR A 224 -7.62 14.32 11.02
CA TYR A 224 -8.76 15.13 10.62
C TYR A 224 -9.22 16.15 11.65
N GLU A 225 -8.79 16.03 12.92
CA GLU A 225 -9.15 16.97 13.99
C GLU A 225 -7.92 17.84 14.33
N GLU A 226 -8.14 19.16 14.42
CA GLU A 226 -7.14 20.16 14.86
C GLU A 226 -6.91 20.12 16.37
#